data_009dcb66828feb8677ff69019e2b0ac4
#
_entry.id   009dcb66828feb8677ff69019e2b0ac4
#
_cell.length_a   1.000
_cell.length_b   1.000
_cell.length_c   1.000
_cell.angle_alpha   90.00
_cell.angle_beta   90.00
_cell.angle_gamma   90.00
#
_symmetry.space_group_name_H-M   'P 1'
#
loop_
_entity.id
_entity.type
_entity.pdbx_description
1 polymer ?
#
loop_
_entity_poly.entity_id
_entity_poly.type
_entity_poly.pdbx_seq_one_letter_code
_entity_poly.pdbx_strand_id
1 'polypeptide(L)'
;MQSAIQARTRAYELAARMQMSAPEAVDFAAEPAHIRSMYGLDDRHTEEFGKQLLLARRLSERGVRFIQVCHAGGGNGGWDSHGDMKTHEPLCRATDRPIAGLIRDLKQRGMLDDTLVVWTSEFGRTPWSQNTTGRDHNPKGYTAWLAGGGVQGGLVHGATDDVGYRAVENPHYYSDLNATILHLLGLDHTRMELPALGPVSRLVERGGPIREILA
;
A
#
# COMPACT_ATOMS: atom_id res chain seq x y z
N MET A 1 -13.16 -13.90 -31.50
CA MET A 1 -12.12 -14.93 -31.29
C MET A 1 -10.71 -14.38 -31.57
N GLN A 2 -10.46 -13.72 -32.68
CA GLN A 2 -9.14 -13.17 -33.05
C GLN A 2 -8.61 -12.11 -32.07
N SER A 3 -9.47 -11.23 -31.53
CA SER A 3 -9.11 -10.21 -30.54
C SER A 3 -8.69 -10.81 -29.16
N ALA A 4 -9.34 -11.89 -28.75
CA ALA A 4 -9.00 -12.56 -27.50
C ALA A 4 -7.64 -13.29 -27.58
N ILE A 5 -7.32 -13.87 -28.74
CA ILE A 5 -6.01 -14.50 -28.99
C ILE A 5 -4.92 -13.42 -28.98
N GLN A 6 -5.14 -12.31 -29.67
CA GLN A 6 -4.18 -11.20 -29.70
C GLN A 6 -3.94 -10.60 -28.29
N ALA A 7 -5.01 -10.43 -27.49
CA ALA A 7 -4.86 -9.97 -26.10
C ALA A 7 -4.04 -10.94 -25.26
N ARG A 8 -4.27 -12.24 -25.40
CA ARG A 8 -3.49 -13.29 -24.75
C ARG A 8 -2.03 -13.29 -25.18
N THR A 9 -1.75 -13.20 -26.46
CA THR A 9 -0.38 -13.12 -26.99
C THR A 9 0.36 -11.92 -26.39
N ARG A 10 -0.26 -10.73 -26.40
CA ARG A 10 0.32 -9.53 -25.79
C ARG A 10 0.59 -9.68 -24.28
N ALA A 11 -0.30 -10.37 -23.54
CA ALA A 11 -0.09 -10.65 -22.14
C ALA A 11 1.12 -11.55 -21.91
N TYR A 12 1.31 -12.59 -22.72
CA TYR A 12 2.50 -13.46 -22.64
C TYR A 12 3.78 -12.74 -23.05
N GLU A 13 3.75 -11.90 -24.07
CA GLU A 13 4.90 -11.07 -24.46
C GLU A 13 5.29 -10.08 -23.38
N LEU A 14 4.30 -9.49 -22.70
CA LEU A 14 4.54 -8.60 -21.57
C LEU A 14 5.17 -9.38 -20.38
N ALA A 15 4.61 -10.55 -20.04
CA ALA A 15 5.13 -11.40 -18.98
C ALA A 15 6.58 -11.83 -19.27
N ALA A 16 6.88 -12.21 -20.51
CA ALA A 16 8.25 -12.58 -20.92
C ALA A 16 9.21 -11.40 -20.75
N ARG A 17 8.83 -10.20 -21.20
CA ARG A 17 9.65 -8.99 -21.00
C ARG A 17 9.87 -8.67 -19.51
N MET A 18 8.84 -8.82 -18.68
CA MET A 18 8.96 -8.64 -17.23
C MET A 18 9.94 -9.66 -16.62
N GLN A 19 9.86 -10.92 -17.01
CA GLN A 19 10.78 -11.96 -16.53
C GLN A 19 12.23 -11.67 -16.94
N MET A 20 12.48 -11.18 -18.13
CA MET A 20 13.81 -10.82 -18.59
C MET A 20 14.41 -9.62 -17.84
N SER A 21 13.60 -8.69 -17.35
CA SER A 21 14.04 -7.52 -16.57
C SER A 21 14.13 -7.81 -15.06
N ALA A 22 13.59 -8.94 -14.58
CA ALA A 22 13.58 -9.28 -13.17
C ALA A 22 14.98 -9.42 -12.53
N PRO A 23 15.98 -10.04 -13.16
CA PRO A 23 17.32 -10.15 -12.57
C PRO A 23 17.94 -8.80 -12.24
N GLU A 24 17.81 -7.82 -13.14
CA GLU A 24 18.29 -6.46 -12.90
C GLU A 24 17.50 -5.77 -11.77
N ALA A 25 16.20 -6.01 -11.67
CA ALA A 25 15.38 -5.40 -10.63
C ALA A 25 15.79 -5.84 -9.22
N VAL A 26 16.22 -7.09 -9.05
CA VAL A 26 16.63 -7.66 -7.75
C VAL A 26 18.11 -7.50 -7.44
N ASP A 27 18.92 -6.95 -8.34
CA ASP A 27 20.33 -6.66 -8.08
C ASP A 27 20.48 -5.36 -7.27
N PHE A 28 20.30 -5.48 -5.96
CA PHE A 28 20.43 -4.35 -5.03
C PHE A 28 21.89 -3.89 -4.84
N ALA A 29 22.88 -4.71 -5.23
CA ALA A 29 24.28 -4.33 -5.13
C ALA A 29 24.64 -3.22 -6.12
N ALA A 30 23.92 -3.13 -7.23
CA ALA A 30 24.07 -2.06 -8.21
C ALA A 30 23.58 -0.68 -7.71
N GLU A 31 22.80 -0.62 -6.63
CA GLU A 31 22.36 0.66 -6.06
C GLU A 31 23.51 1.34 -5.30
N PRO A 32 23.59 2.70 -5.39
CA PRO A 32 24.54 3.47 -4.61
C PRO A 32 24.42 3.22 -3.11
N ALA A 33 25.52 3.28 -2.37
CA ALA A 33 25.55 2.99 -0.94
C ALA A 33 24.58 3.88 -0.14
N HIS A 34 24.45 5.17 -0.51
CA HIS A 34 23.53 6.08 0.17
C HIS A 34 22.05 5.71 -0.05
N ILE A 35 21.70 5.17 -1.23
CA ILE A 35 20.33 4.66 -1.49
C ILE A 35 20.08 3.40 -0.65
N ARG A 36 21.01 2.44 -0.64
CA ARG A 36 20.88 1.25 0.18
C ARG A 36 20.72 1.59 1.67
N SER A 37 21.50 2.53 2.16
CA SER A 37 21.38 3.03 3.53
C SER A 37 20.06 3.76 3.78
N MET A 38 19.57 4.55 2.81
CA MET A 38 18.27 5.24 2.92
C MET A 38 17.12 4.25 3.16
N TYR A 39 17.13 3.10 2.46
CA TYR A 39 16.15 2.03 2.66
C TYR A 39 16.47 1.10 3.85
N GLY A 40 17.56 1.34 4.56
CA GLY A 40 17.93 0.57 5.75
C GLY A 40 18.50 -0.82 5.45
N LEU A 41 19.15 -1.03 4.29
CA LEU A 41 19.78 -2.30 3.93
C LEU A 41 21.07 -2.58 4.73
N ASP A 42 21.52 -1.61 5.49
CA ASP A 42 22.69 -1.67 6.39
C ASP A 42 22.34 -2.02 7.85
N ASP A 43 21.06 -2.20 8.17
CA ASP A 43 20.58 -2.60 9.50
C ASP A 43 19.75 -3.90 9.39
N ARG A 44 20.14 -4.93 10.12
CA ARG A 44 19.47 -6.23 10.16
C ARG A 44 17.97 -6.18 10.48
N HIS A 45 17.51 -5.13 11.15
CA HIS A 45 16.11 -4.97 11.54
C HIS A 45 15.24 -4.44 10.40
N THR A 46 15.84 -3.70 9.48
CA THR A 46 15.14 -3.03 8.37
C THR A 46 15.48 -3.63 7.00
N GLU A 47 16.54 -4.41 6.90
CA GLU A 47 17.10 -4.92 5.64
C GLU A 47 16.06 -5.65 4.78
N GLU A 48 15.31 -6.57 5.39
CA GLU A 48 14.33 -7.39 4.67
C GLU A 48 13.23 -6.53 4.04
N PHE A 49 12.59 -5.68 4.85
CA PHE A 49 11.53 -4.82 4.36
C PHE A 49 12.06 -3.69 3.47
N GLY A 50 13.26 -3.21 3.75
CA GLY A 50 13.96 -2.26 2.90
C GLY A 50 14.22 -2.78 1.49
N LYS A 51 14.61 -4.06 1.35
CA LYS A 51 14.75 -4.72 0.04
C LYS A 51 13.41 -4.79 -0.70
N GLN A 52 12.33 -5.09 0.00
CA GLN A 52 10.98 -5.15 -0.61
C GLN A 52 10.55 -3.77 -1.14
N LEU A 53 10.74 -2.70 -0.36
CA LEU A 53 10.39 -1.35 -0.79
C LEU A 53 11.33 -0.82 -1.88
N LEU A 54 12.61 -1.13 -1.82
CA LEU A 54 13.55 -0.82 -2.90
C LEU A 54 13.19 -1.53 -4.20
N LEU A 55 12.78 -2.81 -4.11
CA LEU A 55 12.27 -3.55 -5.26
C LEU A 55 10.99 -2.91 -5.82
N ALA A 56 10.07 -2.49 -4.96
CA ALA A 56 8.85 -1.80 -5.37
C ALA A 56 9.17 -0.53 -6.18
N ARG A 57 10.11 0.31 -5.72
CA ARG A 57 10.56 1.48 -6.46
C ARG A 57 11.15 1.10 -7.82
N ARG A 58 12.02 0.09 -7.88
CA ARG A 58 12.65 -0.38 -9.13
C ARG A 58 11.67 -0.97 -10.12
N LEU A 59 10.62 -1.64 -9.63
CA LEU A 59 9.52 -2.13 -10.47
C LEU A 59 8.68 -0.97 -11.01
N SER A 60 8.41 0.04 -10.20
CA SER A 60 7.72 1.26 -10.63
C SER A 60 8.47 1.99 -11.74
N GLU A 61 9.80 2.14 -11.62
CA GLU A 61 10.67 2.70 -12.68
C GLU A 61 10.57 1.92 -14.00
N ARG A 62 10.25 0.62 -13.94
CA ARG A 62 10.08 -0.26 -15.09
C ARG A 62 8.65 -0.32 -15.61
N GLY A 63 7.77 0.55 -15.09
CA GLY A 63 6.39 0.69 -15.55
C GLY A 63 5.41 -0.33 -14.97
N VAL A 64 5.74 -1.00 -13.88
CA VAL A 64 4.77 -1.81 -13.13
C VAL A 64 3.78 -0.88 -12.45
N ARG A 65 2.53 -0.94 -12.86
CA ARG A 65 1.50 0.05 -12.47
C ARG A 65 0.92 -0.16 -11.08
N PHE A 66 0.89 -1.40 -10.59
CA PHE A 66 0.33 -1.73 -9.29
C PHE A 66 1.27 -2.70 -8.58
N ILE A 67 1.71 -2.31 -7.41
CA ILE A 67 2.65 -3.07 -6.59
C ILE A 67 2.10 -3.13 -5.18
N GLN A 68 1.91 -4.33 -4.67
CA GLN A 68 1.50 -4.55 -3.29
C GLN A 68 2.67 -5.13 -2.50
N VAL A 69 3.00 -4.47 -1.40
CA VAL A 69 4.02 -4.94 -0.46
C VAL A 69 3.33 -5.23 0.87
N CYS A 70 3.48 -6.45 1.36
CA CYS A 70 2.90 -6.86 2.63
C CYS A 70 4.01 -7.05 3.66
N HIS A 71 3.94 -6.30 4.76
CA HIS A 71 4.78 -6.54 5.92
C HIS A 71 4.03 -7.45 6.90
N ALA A 72 4.24 -8.76 6.77
CA ALA A 72 3.52 -9.74 7.59
C ALA A 72 4.00 -9.76 9.06
N GLY A 73 5.19 -9.24 9.34
CA GLY A 73 5.83 -9.40 10.64
C GLY A 73 6.10 -10.89 10.96
N GLY A 74 7.35 -11.26 11.15
CA GLY A 74 7.69 -12.65 11.45
C GLY A 74 7.08 -13.14 12.77
N GLY A 75 6.63 -14.40 12.82
CA GLY A 75 6.19 -15.07 14.04
C GLY A 75 4.68 -15.03 14.30
N ASN A 76 4.30 -15.47 15.49
CA ASN A 76 2.91 -15.61 15.90
C ASN A 76 2.19 -14.24 15.96
N GLY A 77 1.35 -13.97 14.98
CA GLY A 77 0.42 -12.85 14.98
C GLY A 77 0.90 -11.58 14.29
N GLY A 78 2.19 -11.34 14.08
CA GLY A 78 2.66 -10.11 13.43
C GLY A 78 2.01 -8.86 14.00
N TRP A 79 1.34 -8.09 13.12
CA TRP A 79 0.58 -6.90 13.51
C TRP A 79 -0.74 -7.22 14.22
N ASP A 80 -1.21 -8.47 14.16
CA ASP A 80 -2.46 -8.93 14.79
C ASP A 80 -2.23 -9.30 16.26
N SER A 81 -1.98 -8.30 17.10
CA SER A 81 -1.59 -8.50 18.49
C SER A 81 -2.77 -8.42 19.47
N HIS A 82 -3.37 -9.58 19.74
CA HIS A 82 -4.46 -9.73 20.71
C HIS A 82 -3.98 -9.86 22.17
N GLY A 83 -2.71 -10.18 22.40
CA GLY A 83 -2.15 -10.42 23.72
C GLY A 83 -1.32 -9.27 24.27
N ASP A 84 -0.34 -8.82 23.51
CA ASP A 84 0.63 -7.82 23.97
C ASP A 84 1.05 -6.85 22.85
N MET A 85 0.76 -5.56 23.03
CA MET A 85 1.13 -4.50 22.08
C MET A 85 2.64 -4.25 21.97
N LYS A 86 3.44 -4.72 22.92
CA LYS A 86 4.91 -4.61 22.84
C LYS A 86 5.50 -5.36 21.65
N THR A 87 4.77 -6.34 21.11
CA THR A 87 5.14 -7.03 19.89
C THR A 87 5.21 -6.12 18.66
N HIS A 88 4.58 -4.93 18.70
CA HIS A 88 4.63 -3.94 17.64
C HIS A 88 5.94 -3.14 17.59
N GLU A 89 6.67 -3.01 18.70
CA GLU A 89 7.92 -2.26 18.72
C GLU A 89 8.94 -2.74 17.66
N PRO A 90 9.30 -4.03 17.60
CA PRO A 90 10.19 -4.52 16.54
C PRO A 90 9.61 -4.38 15.13
N LEU A 91 8.28 -4.47 14.96
CA LEU A 91 7.62 -4.30 13.65
C LEU A 91 7.69 -2.85 13.18
N CYS A 92 7.41 -1.88 14.05
CA CYS A 92 7.58 -0.46 13.76
C CYS A 92 9.03 -0.15 13.39
N ARG A 93 9.99 -0.63 14.19
CA ARG A 93 11.42 -0.45 13.89
C ARG A 93 11.81 -1.02 12.52
N ALA A 94 11.23 -2.15 12.12
CA ALA A 94 11.51 -2.77 10.83
C ALA A 94 10.97 -1.94 9.64
N THR A 95 9.91 -1.15 9.83
CA THR A 95 9.18 -0.48 8.75
C THR A 95 9.48 1.01 8.60
N ASP A 96 9.77 1.73 9.68
CA ASP A 96 9.87 3.20 9.72
C ASP A 96 10.89 3.75 8.71
N ARG A 97 12.13 3.30 8.81
CA ARG A 97 13.23 3.78 7.95
C ARG A 97 13.01 3.40 6.48
N PRO A 98 12.64 2.16 6.12
CA PRO A 98 12.33 1.78 4.75
C PRO A 98 11.20 2.60 4.12
N ILE A 99 10.10 2.85 4.84
CA ILE A 99 8.98 3.67 4.36
C ILE A 99 9.44 5.11 4.10
N ALA A 100 10.16 5.71 5.05
CA ALA A 100 10.70 7.05 4.87
C ALA A 100 11.68 7.11 3.69
N GLY A 101 12.48 6.04 3.50
CA GLY A 101 13.39 5.88 2.39
C GLY A 101 12.68 5.87 1.04
N LEU A 102 11.62 5.07 0.92
CA LEU A 102 10.82 5.00 -0.30
C LEU A 102 10.26 6.38 -0.70
N ILE A 103 9.61 7.08 0.24
CA ILE A 103 9.00 8.39 -0.06
C ILE A 103 10.05 9.42 -0.46
N ARG A 104 11.20 9.45 0.23
CA ARG A 104 12.31 10.36 -0.10
C ARG A 104 12.90 10.06 -1.47
N ASP A 105 13.12 8.79 -1.78
CA ASP A 105 13.71 8.37 -3.06
C ASP A 105 12.77 8.69 -4.23
N LEU A 106 11.47 8.38 -4.10
CA LEU A 106 10.46 8.75 -5.10
C LEU A 106 10.42 10.27 -5.31
N LYS A 107 10.47 11.06 -4.23
CA LYS A 107 10.49 12.52 -4.32
C LYS A 107 11.77 13.04 -5.01
N GLN A 108 12.95 12.53 -4.64
CA GLN A 108 14.23 12.95 -5.23
C GLN A 108 14.31 12.60 -6.72
N ARG A 109 13.65 11.53 -7.15
CA ARG A 109 13.59 11.10 -8.56
C ARG A 109 12.50 11.80 -9.36
N GLY A 110 11.68 12.64 -8.74
CA GLY A 110 10.52 13.25 -9.41
C GLY A 110 9.42 12.23 -9.75
N MET A 111 9.42 11.08 -9.09
CA MET A 111 8.42 10.02 -9.32
C MET A 111 7.21 10.12 -8.40
N LEU A 112 7.30 10.86 -7.29
CA LEU A 112 6.24 10.89 -6.29
C LEU A 112 4.95 11.49 -6.82
N ASP A 113 5.03 12.45 -7.74
CA ASP A 113 3.86 13.11 -8.32
C ASP A 113 3.02 12.14 -9.18
N ASP A 114 3.69 11.13 -9.79
CA ASP A 114 3.08 10.10 -10.64
C ASP A 114 2.92 8.76 -9.93
N THR A 115 3.31 8.66 -8.66
CA THR A 115 3.24 7.42 -7.88
C THR A 115 2.45 7.63 -6.61
N LEU A 116 1.26 7.02 -6.53
CA LEU A 116 0.50 6.99 -5.29
C LEU A 116 1.06 5.92 -4.36
N VAL A 117 1.51 6.34 -3.19
CA VAL A 117 1.87 5.43 -2.09
C VAL A 117 0.71 5.39 -1.11
N VAL A 118 0.18 4.20 -0.86
CA VAL A 118 -0.91 3.96 0.09
C VAL A 118 -0.44 3.03 1.18
N TRP A 119 -0.60 3.46 2.42
CA TRP A 119 -0.44 2.61 3.59
C TRP A 119 -1.80 2.43 4.26
N THR A 120 -2.20 1.19 4.43
CA THR A 120 -3.48 0.85 5.04
C THR A 120 -3.43 -0.54 5.68
N SER A 121 -4.43 -0.83 6.49
CA SER A 121 -4.71 -2.13 7.07
C SER A 121 -6.15 -2.53 6.71
N GLU A 122 -6.54 -3.74 7.06
CA GLU A 122 -7.89 -4.26 6.81
C GLU A 122 -8.95 -3.61 7.70
N PHE A 123 -8.58 -3.22 8.93
CA PHE A 123 -9.40 -2.49 9.92
C PHE A 123 -8.50 -1.91 11.02
N GLY A 124 -9.10 -1.18 11.96
CA GLY A 124 -8.43 -0.65 13.13
C GLY A 124 -8.46 -1.61 14.32
N ARG A 125 -8.09 -1.07 15.47
CA ARG A 125 -8.04 -1.80 16.74
C ARG A 125 -8.87 -1.09 17.81
N THR A 126 -9.39 -1.85 18.77
CA THR A 126 -10.15 -1.28 19.88
C THR A 126 -9.27 -0.38 20.75
N PRO A 127 -9.81 0.73 21.30
CA PRO A 127 -9.06 1.60 22.20
C PRO A 127 -8.84 1.00 23.59
N TRP A 128 -9.57 -0.05 23.96
CA TRP A 128 -9.41 -0.79 25.20
C TRP A 128 -8.62 -2.07 25.00
N SER A 129 -8.06 -2.56 26.10
CA SER A 129 -7.26 -3.78 26.10
C SER A 129 -8.10 -5.03 25.86
N GLN A 130 -7.52 -5.96 25.11
CA GLN A 130 -7.93 -7.35 25.07
C GLN A 130 -6.83 -8.20 25.72
N ASN A 131 -7.22 -9.16 26.53
CA ASN A 131 -6.28 -9.91 27.40
C ASN A 131 -5.47 -8.99 28.31
N THR A 132 -4.14 -8.92 28.16
CA THR A 132 -3.27 -8.05 28.97
C THR A 132 -3.21 -6.64 28.40
N THR A 133 -2.46 -6.43 27.31
CA THR A 133 -2.27 -5.14 26.65
C THR A 133 -2.63 -5.17 25.16
N GLY A 134 -3.08 -6.31 24.65
CA GLY A 134 -3.47 -6.47 23.26
C GLY A 134 -4.70 -5.65 22.88
N ARG A 135 -5.05 -5.70 21.60
CA ARG A 135 -6.20 -4.99 21.04
C ARG A 135 -7.00 -5.93 20.17
N ASP A 136 -8.33 -5.82 20.23
CA ASP A 136 -9.22 -6.53 19.34
C ASP A 136 -9.44 -5.79 18.02
N HIS A 137 -10.05 -6.45 17.07
CA HIS A 137 -10.43 -5.88 15.77
C HIS A 137 -11.49 -4.79 15.94
N ASN A 138 -11.35 -3.69 15.23
CA ASN A 138 -12.31 -2.60 15.22
C ASN A 138 -12.56 -2.07 13.81
N PRO A 139 -13.65 -2.48 13.15
CA PRO A 139 -13.94 -2.00 11.80
C PRO A 139 -14.58 -0.61 11.76
N LYS A 140 -14.81 0.04 12.92
CA LYS A 140 -15.57 1.30 13.00
C LYS A 140 -14.71 2.56 12.86
N GLY A 141 -13.40 2.40 12.94
CA GLY A 141 -12.46 3.52 12.77
C GLY A 141 -11.04 3.02 12.67
N TYR A 142 -10.30 3.51 11.66
CA TYR A 142 -8.89 3.27 11.48
C TYR A 142 -8.25 4.37 10.65
N THR A 143 -6.95 4.40 10.60
CA THR A 143 -6.19 5.38 9.85
C THR A 143 -5.56 4.74 8.61
N ALA A 144 -5.67 5.41 7.48
CA ALA A 144 -4.84 5.18 6.31
C ALA A 144 -4.07 6.46 5.99
N TRP A 145 -2.91 6.36 5.35
CA TRP A 145 -2.26 7.53 4.79
C TRP A 145 -1.88 7.31 3.33
N LEU A 146 -1.85 8.41 2.58
CA LEU A 146 -1.53 8.44 1.17
C LEU A 146 -0.45 9.50 0.92
N ALA A 147 0.41 9.27 -0.06
CA ALA A 147 1.41 10.23 -0.47
C ALA A 147 1.60 10.20 -2.00
N GLY A 148 1.74 11.35 -2.61
CA GLY A 148 1.97 11.50 -4.05
C GLY A 148 0.74 11.19 -4.90
N GLY A 149 0.95 10.95 -6.19
CA GLY A 149 -0.06 10.46 -7.13
C GLY A 149 -1.37 11.25 -7.20
N GLY A 150 -1.33 12.59 -7.03
CA GLY A 150 -2.52 13.44 -7.14
C GLY A 150 -3.33 13.62 -5.84
N VAL A 151 -2.75 13.27 -4.66
CA VAL A 151 -3.36 13.60 -3.37
C VAL A 151 -2.75 14.86 -2.76
N GLN A 152 -3.54 15.60 -1.98
CA GLN A 152 -3.09 16.80 -1.28
C GLN A 152 -2.14 16.43 -0.14
N GLY A 153 -0.91 16.96 -0.17
CA GLY A 153 0.06 16.77 0.91
C GLY A 153 -0.27 17.63 2.14
N GLY A 154 0.01 17.09 3.34
CA GLY A 154 -0.16 17.81 4.61
C GLY A 154 -1.62 17.92 5.09
N LEU A 155 -2.56 17.26 4.43
CA LEU A 155 -3.97 17.22 4.80
C LEU A 155 -4.22 16.15 5.85
N VAL A 156 -5.01 16.48 6.87
CA VAL A 156 -5.66 15.50 7.76
C VAL A 156 -7.16 15.54 7.44
N HIS A 157 -7.72 14.42 7.04
CA HIS A 157 -9.12 14.29 6.63
C HIS A 157 -9.86 13.30 7.51
N GLY A 158 -10.90 13.77 8.16
CA GLY A 158 -11.70 13.00 9.10
C GLY A 158 -11.08 12.88 10.49
N ALA A 159 -11.91 12.47 11.43
CA ALA A 159 -11.52 12.19 12.81
C ALA A 159 -12.33 11.05 13.41
N THR A 160 -11.75 10.44 14.44
CA THR A 160 -12.47 9.50 15.31
C THR A 160 -13.11 10.26 16.49
N ASP A 161 -13.97 9.57 17.23
CA ASP A 161 -14.43 10.05 18.55
C ASP A 161 -13.25 10.17 19.54
N ASP A 162 -13.52 10.78 20.70
CA ASP A 162 -12.49 11.10 21.71
C ASP A 162 -11.72 9.87 22.23
N VAL A 163 -12.25 8.67 22.06
CA VAL A 163 -11.60 7.44 22.48
C VAL A 163 -10.96 6.66 21.35
N GLY A 164 -11.10 7.13 20.10
CA GLY A 164 -10.53 6.46 18.92
C GLY A 164 -11.31 5.22 18.47
N TYR A 165 -12.60 5.11 18.80
CA TYR A 165 -13.39 3.91 18.51
C TYR A 165 -14.14 3.98 17.18
N ARG A 166 -14.76 5.12 16.85
CA ARG A 166 -15.55 5.30 15.64
C ARG A 166 -15.08 6.51 14.84
N ALA A 167 -15.08 6.39 13.52
CA ALA A 167 -15.02 7.56 12.66
C ALA A 167 -16.30 8.38 12.82
N VAL A 168 -16.18 9.66 13.18
CA VAL A 168 -17.30 10.57 13.46
C VAL A 168 -17.26 11.82 12.58
N GLU A 169 -16.09 12.19 12.08
CA GLU A 169 -15.92 13.29 11.14
C GLU A 169 -15.52 12.75 9.78
N ASN A 170 -16.22 13.16 8.73
CA ASN A 170 -16.02 12.71 7.34
C ASN A 170 -15.79 11.18 7.24
N PRO A 171 -16.71 10.34 7.74
CA PRO A 171 -16.51 8.91 7.75
C PRO A 171 -16.55 8.34 6.33
N HIS A 172 -15.58 7.50 6.01
CA HIS A 172 -15.48 6.79 4.73
C HIS A 172 -15.43 5.29 4.96
N TYR A 173 -15.90 4.54 3.98
CA TYR A 173 -15.68 3.12 3.91
C TYR A 173 -14.36 2.80 3.19
N TYR A 174 -13.80 1.62 3.43
CA TYR A 174 -12.62 1.18 2.67
C TYR A 174 -12.90 1.11 1.16
N SER A 175 -14.17 0.92 0.76
CA SER A 175 -14.60 0.98 -0.63
C SER A 175 -14.38 2.36 -1.26
N ASP A 176 -14.49 3.45 -0.47
CA ASP A 176 -14.21 4.81 -0.95
C ASP A 176 -12.71 5.00 -1.19
N LEU A 177 -11.86 4.43 -0.34
CA LEU A 177 -10.41 4.41 -0.55
C LEU A 177 -10.06 3.64 -1.84
N ASN A 178 -10.67 2.47 -2.06
CA ASN A 178 -10.46 1.70 -3.29
C ASN A 178 -10.94 2.45 -4.53
N ALA A 179 -12.11 3.11 -4.46
CA ALA A 179 -12.61 3.97 -5.53
C ALA A 179 -11.66 5.15 -5.81
N THR A 180 -11.05 5.72 -4.77
CA THR A 180 -10.06 6.80 -4.89
C THR A 180 -8.80 6.30 -5.60
N ILE A 181 -8.27 5.13 -5.23
CA ILE A 181 -7.11 4.53 -5.90
C ILE A 181 -7.42 4.28 -7.38
N LEU A 182 -8.58 3.70 -7.70
CA LEU A 182 -8.99 3.46 -9.08
C LEU A 182 -9.14 4.77 -9.86
N HIS A 183 -9.73 5.79 -9.25
CA HIS A 183 -9.87 7.12 -9.85
C HIS A 183 -8.51 7.75 -10.20
N LEU A 184 -7.55 7.69 -9.28
CA LEU A 184 -6.19 8.20 -9.50
C LEU A 184 -5.40 7.39 -10.53
N LEU A 185 -5.75 6.11 -10.73
CA LEU A 185 -5.25 5.29 -11.85
C LEU A 185 -5.94 5.61 -13.20
N GLY A 186 -6.88 6.56 -13.23
CA GLY A 186 -7.65 6.92 -14.43
C GLY A 186 -8.74 5.90 -14.77
N LEU A 187 -9.16 5.07 -13.81
CA LEU A 187 -10.17 4.04 -14.00
C LEU A 187 -11.52 4.47 -13.41
N ASP A 188 -12.58 4.24 -14.17
CA ASP A 188 -13.94 4.47 -13.69
C ASP A 188 -14.44 3.22 -12.93
N HIS A 189 -14.42 3.29 -11.61
CA HIS A 189 -14.83 2.21 -10.72
C HIS A 189 -16.30 1.75 -10.93
N THR A 190 -17.16 2.62 -11.48
CA THR A 190 -18.58 2.29 -11.74
C THR A 190 -18.78 1.43 -12.97
N ARG A 191 -17.77 1.42 -13.86
CA ARG A 191 -17.79 0.70 -15.14
C ARG A 191 -16.89 -0.54 -15.15
N MET A 192 -16.19 -0.81 -14.05
CA MET A 192 -15.32 -1.97 -13.95
C MET A 192 -16.11 -3.20 -13.56
N GLU A 193 -16.13 -4.17 -14.45
CA GLU A 193 -16.71 -5.49 -14.24
C GLU A 193 -15.65 -6.56 -14.40
N LEU A 194 -15.70 -7.58 -13.55
CA LEU A 194 -14.84 -8.75 -13.62
C LEU A 194 -15.68 -9.96 -14.03
N PRO A 195 -15.83 -10.24 -15.33
CA PRO A 195 -16.70 -11.32 -15.82
C PRO A 195 -16.39 -12.70 -15.22
N ALA A 196 -15.15 -12.91 -14.78
CA ALA A 196 -14.71 -14.14 -14.14
C ALA A 196 -15.34 -14.39 -12.76
N LEU A 197 -15.89 -13.36 -12.11
CA LEU A 197 -16.49 -13.45 -10.78
C LEU A 197 -18.03 -13.58 -10.81
N GLY A 198 -18.63 -13.70 -12.00
CA GLY A 198 -20.07 -13.84 -12.17
C GLY A 198 -20.82 -12.51 -12.31
N PRO A 199 -22.18 -12.53 -12.27
CA PRO A 199 -23.00 -11.36 -12.61
C PRO A 199 -22.99 -10.21 -11.59
N VAL A 200 -22.32 -10.36 -10.45
CA VAL A 200 -22.17 -9.31 -9.42
C VAL A 200 -20.71 -8.94 -9.28
N SER A 201 -20.17 -8.27 -10.27
CA SER A 201 -18.73 -8.08 -10.35
C SER A 201 -18.27 -6.63 -10.36
N ARG A 202 -18.96 -5.75 -9.62
CA ARG A 202 -18.43 -4.41 -9.38
C ARG A 202 -17.27 -4.49 -8.40
N LEU A 203 -16.12 -3.93 -8.76
CA LEU A 203 -14.95 -3.84 -7.88
C LEU A 203 -15.23 -2.96 -6.66
N VAL A 204 -16.14 -2.00 -6.79
CA VAL A 204 -16.61 -1.14 -5.70
C VAL A 204 -18.13 -1.16 -5.71
N GLU A 205 -18.72 -1.81 -4.72
CA GLU A 205 -20.19 -1.95 -4.64
C GLU A 205 -20.86 -0.67 -4.14
N ARG A 206 -20.18 0.12 -3.31
CA ARG A 206 -20.69 1.31 -2.63
C ARG A 206 -19.65 2.41 -2.61
N GLY A 207 -20.15 3.66 -2.49
CA GLY A 207 -19.31 4.83 -2.31
C GLY A 207 -18.72 5.38 -3.60
N GLY A 208 -17.68 6.16 -3.48
CA GLY A 208 -16.98 6.82 -4.58
C GLY A 208 -15.65 7.41 -4.14
N PRO A 209 -14.91 8.04 -5.05
CA PRO A 209 -13.65 8.67 -4.71
C PRO A 209 -13.80 9.75 -3.63
N ILE A 210 -12.92 9.76 -2.66
CA ILE A 210 -12.80 10.78 -1.62
C ILE A 210 -12.21 12.04 -2.27
N ARG A 211 -13.07 12.92 -2.78
CA ARG A 211 -12.65 14.08 -3.59
C ARG A 211 -11.94 15.14 -2.78
N GLU A 212 -12.22 15.20 -1.50
CA GLU A 212 -11.69 16.20 -0.55
C GLU A 212 -10.18 16.04 -0.31
N ILE A 213 -9.61 14.87 -0.64
CA ILE A 213 -8.17 14.63 -0.50
C ILE A 213 -7.40 14.74 -1.83
N LEU A 214 -8.10 15.01 -2.94
CA LEU A 214 -7.48 15.12 -4.26
C LEU A 214 -6.88 16.53 -4.47
N ALA A 215 -5.72 16.60 -5.19
CA ALA A 215 -5.02 17.84 -5.50
C ALA A 215 -5.62 18.57 -6.71
#